data_6b15cf9bfbaaf059a3cb659ade1ce7ce
#
_entry.id   6b15cf9bfbaaf059a3cb659ade1ce7ce
#
_cell.length_a   1.000
_cell.length_b   1.000
_cell.length_c   1.000
_cell.angle_alpha   90.00
_cell.angle_beta   90.00
_cell.angle_gamma   90.00
#
_symmetry.space_group_name_H-M   'P 1'
#
loop_
_entity.id
_entity.type
_entity.pdbx_description
1 polymer ?
#
loop_
_entity_poly.entity_id
_entity_poly.type
_entity_poly.pdbx_seq_one_letter_code
_entity_poly.pdbx_strand_id
1 'polypeptide(L)'
;MKSIIQQIAKSNKEREAIATQNRQQEIDNPATSNNRRNFLKKTALGGMSLTAIMGLSFEDTIAQTTSKVKRESKPSELKITDLRYCVTTVLGRTAIIRIDTNQGIYGLGEVRDGADPRYALMLKSRILGENPCNVEKIFKIIKQFGGPARQAGGVCGVEMALWDLCGKAYDVPAWQLLGGRYRDTVRIYADTPEAKTPEEQLKLIKYRTETQGYSWLKMDVSINEIKDIPGALVNPNIFKEGSSQWQGGYMSYANTRHPFTGIQITEKGLEAMAKIVDNVRSMVGYEIPLSTDHYGHIDLNNCIRLGKALDKYRLAWLEDMVPWQMTEQHKTITEALETPTLTGEDIFLLENFKPLIDNHAVDIIHPDLASSGGLLETKRIGDYAEEKGIAMAMHQAGTPISFMANVHCAAATQNFLALEHHSVDLPWWEGLVKTTDGRKLIDKGYAPVPLSAPGLGIELIDEEVKKHLHPGDTTYFVPTKEWDEKRSHDRTYS
;
A
#
# COMPACT_ATOMS: atom_id res chain seq x y z
N MET A 1 22.30 -44.49 -4.98
CA MET A 1 21.68 -44.15 -3.70
C MET A 1 22.39 -44.73 -2.50
N LYS A 2 22.67 -46.02 -2.38
CA LYS A 2 23.40 -46.62 -1.19
C LYS A 2 24.76 -45.98 -0.91
N SER A 3 25.54 -45.59 -1.93
CA SER A 3 26.86 -44.98 -1.77
C SER A 3 26.83 -43.57 -1.16
N ILE A 4 25.82 -42.76 -1.51
CA ILE A 4 25.65 -41.39 -0.98
C ILE A 4 25.25 -41.41 0.51
N ILE A 5 24.36 -42.32 0.87
CA ILE A 5 23.90 -42.49 2.25
C ILE A 5 25.09 -42.95 3.15
N GLN A 6 25.97 -43.85 2.63
CA GLN A 6 27.14 -44.27 3.35
C GLN A 6 28.17 -43.12 3.51
N GLN A 7 28.35 -42.26 2.54
CA GLN A 7 29.20 -41.08 2.62
C GLN A 7 28.67 -40.05 3.64
N ILE A 8 27.35 -39.80 3.64
CA ILE A 8 26.71 -38.90 4.63
C ILE A 8 26.85 -39.46 6.05
N ALA A 9 26.65 -40.77 6.24
CA ALA A 9 26.80 -41.41 7.55
C ALA A 9 28.26 -41.36 8.05
N LYS A 10 29.24 -41.50 7.16
CA LYS A 10 30.66 -41.37 7.49
C LYS A 10 31.01 -39.93 7.86
N SER A 11 30.55 -38.93 7.10
CA SER A 11 30.78 -37.52 7.40
C SER A 11 30.16 -37.11 8.74
N ASN A 12 28.98 -37.61 9.09
CA ASN A 12 28.35 -37.31 10.37
C ASN A 12 29.10 -37.93 11.55
N LYS A 13 29.61 -39.17 11.41
CA LYS A 13 30.49 -39.79 12.45
C LYS A 13 31.79 -39.02 12.64
N GLU A 14 32.41 -38.54 11.58
CA GLU A 14 33.62 -37.72 11.67
C GLU A 14 33.34 -36.37 12.35
N ARG A 15 32.20 -35.71 12.08
CA ARG A 15 31.76 -34.48 12.76
C ARG A 15 31.49 -34.70 14.27
N GLU A 16 30.84 -35.81 14.62
CA GLU A 16 30.60 -36.16 16.04
C GLU A 16 31.91 -36.46 16.79
N ALA A 17 32.86 -37.14 16.14
CA ALA A 17 34.20 -37.40 16.72
C ALA A 17 34.97 -36.11 16.97
N ILE A 18 34.95 -35.16 16.01
CA ILE A 18 35.57 -33.83 16.16
C ILE A 18 34.91 -33.03 17.27
N ALA A 19 33.57 -33.04 17.34
CA ALA A 19 32.83 -32.35 18.39
C ALA A 19 33.12 -32.91 19.79
N THR A 20 33.33 -34.25 19.91
CA THR A 20 33.66 -34.91 21.15
C THR A 20 35.11 -34.60 21.56
N GLN A 21 36.02 -34.57 20.59
CA GLN A 21 37.43 -34.23 20.83
C GLN A 21 37.61 -32.77 21.26
N ASN A 22 36.85 -31.85 20.66
CA ASN A 22 36.81 -30.44 21.06
C ASN A 22 36.24 -30.25 22.47
N ARG A 23 35.19 -31.01 22.85
CA ARG A 23 34.69 -31.01 24.24
C ARG A 23 35.68 -31.54 25.23
N GLN A 24 36.45 -32.58 24.89
CA GLN A 24 37.47 -33.12 25.76
C GLN A 24 38.63 -32.15 25.96
N GLN A 25 39.06 -31.46 24.89
CA GLN A 25 40.07 -30.39 24.96
C GLN A 25 39.60 -29.18 25.78
N GLU A 26 38.31 -28.85 25.78
CA GLU A 26 37.74 -27.81 26.65
C GLU A 26 37.72 -28.21 28.12
N ILE A 27 37.58 -29.51 28.42
CA ILE A 27 37.63 -30.06 29.80
C ILE A 27 39.07 -30.11 30.32
N ASP A 28 40.02 -30.49 29.46
CA ASP A 28 41.40 -30.70 29.84
C ASP A 28 42.25 -29.41 29.88
N ASN A 29 41.76 -28.29 29.33
CA ASN A 29 42.46 -27.02 29.32
C ASN A 29 41.56 -25.82 29.69
N PRO A 30 41.22 -25.64 30.96
CA PRO A 30 40.30 -24.59 31.44
C PRO A 30 40.83 -23.15 31.27
N ALA A 31 42.07 -22.97 30.78
CA ALA A 31 42.67 -21.63 30.62
C ALA A 31 42.31 -20.91 29.32
N THR A 32 41.70 -21.58 28.33
CA THR A 32 41.33 -20.99 27.02
C THR A 32 39.83 -20.76 26.81
N SER A 33 39.01 -21.12 27.78
CA SER A 33 37.56 -20.83 27.71
C SER A 33 37.35 -19.34 27.94
N ASN A 34 37.14 -18.61 26.83
CA ASN A 34 36.60 -17.23 26.82
C ASN A 34 35.13 -17.30 27.26
N ASN A 35 34.91 -17.64 28.50
CA ASN A 35 33.59 -17.78 29.10
C ASN A 35 32.88 -16.43 29.12
N ARG A 36 31.61 -16.39 28.74
CA ARG A 36 30.68 -15.27 28.97
C ARG A 36 30.85 -14.67 30.37
N ARG A 37 31.20 -15.47 31.36
CA ARG A 37 31.53 -15.03 32.72
C ARG A 37 32.80 -14.16 32.79
N ASN A 38 33.83 -14.42 31.99
CA ASN A 38 35.03 -13.59 31.95
C ASN A 38 34.84 -12.30 31.15
N PHE A 39 34.00 -12.32 30.13
CA PHE A 39 33.58 -11.11 29.44
C PHE A 39 32.77 -10.21 30.37
N LEU A 40 31.77 -10.75 31.08
CA LEU A 40 30.99 -10.02 32.07
C LEU A 40 31.82 -9.49 33.23
N LYS A 41 32.83 -10.27 33.69
CA LYS A 41 33.78 -9.80 34.73
C LYS A 41 34.70 -8.68 34.22
N LYS A 42 35.18 -8.75 32.98
CA LYS A 42 35.99 -7.66 32.38
C LYS A 42 35.17 -6.40 32.12
N THR A 43 33.93 -6.54 31.70
CA THR A 43 32.98 -5.39 31.53
C THR A 43 32.59 -4.82 32.90
N ALA A 44 32.40 -5.66 33.90
CA ALA A 44 32.10 -5.22 35.26
C ALA A 44 33.32 -4.52 35.95
N LEU A 45 34.55 -4.99 35.68
CA LEU A 45 35.76 -4.30 36.18
C LEU A 45 35.97 -2.93 35.49
N GLY A 46 35.69 -2.82 34.19
CA GLY A 46 35.71 -1.54 33.47
C GLY A 46 34.64 -0.57 33.97
N GLY A 47 33.45 -1.11 34.28
CA GLY A 47 32.35 -0.34 34.85
C GLY A 47 32.58 0.09 36.32
N MET A 48 33.18 -0.79 37.11
CA MET A 48 33.49 -0.45 38.51
C MET A 48 34.55 0.64 38.66
N SER A 49 35.49 0.77 37.71
CA SER A 49 36.46 1.88 37.74
C SER A 49 35.80 3.24 37.47
N LEU A 50 34.77 3.29 36.58
CA LEU A 50 34.00 4.51 36.32
C LEU A 50 33.04 4.84 37.47
N THR A 51 32.40 3.83 38.09
CA THR A 51 31.50 4.03 39.24
C THR A 51 32.24 4.44 40.50
N ALA A 52 33.45 3.93 40.74
CA ALA A 52 34.30 4.36 41.88
C ALA A 52 34.71 5.85 41.76
N ILE A 53 34.86 6.36 40.52
CA ILE A 53 35.17 7.78 40.26
C ILE A 53 33.94 8.67 40.46
N MET A 54 32.72 8.15 40.27
CA MET A 54 31.49 8.92 40.39
C MET A 54 30.73 8.71 41.71
N GLY A 55 31.20 7.83 42.60
CA GLY A 55 30.57 7.58 43.90
C GLY A 55 29.21 6.85 43.83
N LEU A 56 28.90 6.20 42.69
CA LEU A 56 27.68 5.45 42.50
C LEU A 56 27.87 3.95 42.80
N SER A 57 26.87 3.32 43.43
CA SER A 57 26.85 1.86 43.60
C SER A 57 26.64 1.15 42.25
N PHE A 58 27.00 -0.15 42.18
CA PHE A 58 26.77 -0.98 40.99
C PHE A 58 25.26 -1.03 40.65
N GLU A 59 24.42 -1.09 41.66
CA GLU A 59 22.96 -1.06 41.51
C GLU A 59 22.46 0.29 40.97
N ASP A 60 23.02 1.40 41.44
CA ASP A 60 22.69 2.74 40.91
C ASP A 60 23.14 2.90 39.46
N THR A 61 24.28 2.30 39.08
CA THR A 61 24.78 2.32 37.71
C THR A 61 23.89 1.48 36.78
N ILE A 62 23.42 0.31 37.23
CA ILE A 62 22.45 -0.49 36.51
C ILE A 62 21.11 0.27 36.40
N ALA A 63 20.63 0.82 37.49
CA ALA A 63 19.37 1.60 37.51
C ALA A 63 19.48 2.81 36.59
N GLN A 64 20.58 3.54 36.60
CA GLN A 64 20.81 4.69 35.72
C GLN A 64 20.98 4.28 34.24
N THR A 65 21.66 3.15 33.98
CA THR A 65 21.78 2.61 32.61
C THR A 65 20.47 2.08 32.11
N THR A 66 19.69 1.42 32.98
CA THR A 66 18.34 0.90 32.64
C THR A 66 17.32 2.03 32.46
N SER A 67 17.46 3.13 33.24
CA SER A 67 16.61 4.33 33.06
C SER A 67 16.94 5.13 31.79
N LYS A 68 18.18 5.00 31.26
CA LYS A 68 18.61 5.59 29.98
C LYS A 68 18.22 4.76 28.77
N VAL A 69 17.83 3.50 28.95
CA VAL A 69 17.15 2.74 27.90
C VAL A 69 15.74 3.35 27.78
N LYS A 70 15.56 4.23 26.81
CA LYS A 70 14.24 4.73 26.41
C LYS A 70 13.38 3.53 26.04
N ARG A 71 12.62 3.03 26.98
CA ARG A 71 11.45 2.20 26.64
C ARG A 71 10.39 3.18 26.17
N GLU A 72 10.34 3.42 24.88
CA GLU A 72 9.37 4.37 24.29
C GLU A 72 7.94 3.91 24.52
N SER A 73 7.73 2.62 24.75
CA SER A 73 6.42 2.09 25.11
C SER A 73 6.49 0.78 25.93
N LYS A 74 5.36 0.44 26.55
CA LYS A 74 5.06 -0.89 27.08
C LYS A 74 3.91 -1.48 26.24
N PRO A 75 4.20 -2.23 25.19
CA PRO A 75 3.19 -2.70 24.23
C PRO A 75 2.00 -3.40 24.86
N SER A 76 2.21 -4.21 25.92
CA SER A 76 1.17 -4.93 26.62
C SER A 76 0.19 -4.03 27.42
N GLU A 77 0.60 -2.82 27.76
CA GLU A 77 -0.17 -1.85 28.55
C GLU A 77 -0.79 -0.74 27.71
N LEU A 78 -0.58 -0.74 26.39
CA LEU A 78 -1.13 0.25 25.49
C LEU A 78 -2.67 0.15 25.43
N LYS A 79 -3.32 1.32 25.39
CA LYS A 79 -4.76 1.45 25.17
C LYS A 79 -5.03 2.60 24.23
N ILE A 80 -5.90 2.39 23.27
CA ILE A 80 -6.42 3.45 22.39
C ILE A 80 -7.25 4.42 23.24
N THR A 81 -6.95 5.71 23.15
CA THR A 81 -7.64 6.76 23.92
C THR A 81 -8.43 7.72 23.05
N ASP A 82 -8.08 7.88 21.78
CA ASP A 82 -8.79 8.76 20.84
C ASP A 82 -8.54 8.34 19.39
N LEU A 83 -9.43 8.73 18.50
CA LEU A 83 -9.26 8.70 17.04
C LEU A 83 -9.58 10.10 16.53
N ARG A 84 -8.60 10.72 15.87
CA ARG A 84 -8.68 12.10 15.38
C ARG A 84 -8.41 12.12 13.88
N TYR A 85 -8.70 13.25 13.24
CA TYR A 85 -8.51 13.39 11.81
C TYR A 85 -8.14 14.79 11.39
N CYS A 86 -7.65 14.92 10.17
CA CYS A 86 -7.65 16.12 9.36
C CYS A 86 -7.98 15.75 7.92
N VAL A 87 -8.45 16.70 7.12
CA VAL A 87 -8.78 16.51 5.71
C VAL A 87 -7.87 17.39 4.87
N THR A 88 -7.18 16.80 3.91
CA THR A 88 -6.28 17.51 2.98
C THR A 88 -6.89 17.67 1.60
N THR A 89 -6.29 18.53 0.77
CA THR A 89 -6.65 18.73 -0.65
C THR A 89 -5.95 17.74 -1.59
N VAL A 90 -5.22 16.74 -1.07
CA VAL A 90 -4.64 15.69 -1.91
C VAL A 90 -5.77 15.01 -2.68
N LEU A 91 -5.64 14.95 -4.01
CA LEU A 91 -6.64 14.38 -4.92
C LEU A 91 -8.07 14.91 -4.65
N GLY A 92 -8.16 16.21 -4.42
CA GLY A 92 -9.39 16.91 -4.08
C GLY A 92 -9.79 16.80 -2.62
N ARG A 93 -9.82 15.62 -2.04
CA ARG A 93 -10.16 15.38 -0.63
C ARG A 93 -9.61 14.05 -0.14
N THR A 94 -8.67 14.06 0.80
CA THR A 94 -8.15 12.86 1.46
C THR A 94 -8.02 13.09 2.96
N ALA A 95 -8.58 12.20 3.78
CA ALA A 95 -8.56 12.32 5.22
C ALA A 95 -7.44 11.47 5.83
N ILE A 96 -6.56 12.12 6.61
CA ILE A 96 -5.57 11.46 7.46
C ILE A 96 -6.21 11.26 8.84
N ILE A 97 -6.09 10.08 9.41
CA ILE A 97 -6.50 9.78 10.77
C ILE A 97 -5.30 9.54 11.68
N ARG A 98 -5.50 9.79 12.96
CA ARG A 98 -4.53 9.55 14.02
C ARG A 98 -5.20 8.81 15.17
N ILE A 99 -4.62 7.69 15.57
CA ILE A 99 -5.03 6.95 16.76
C ILE A 99 -4.07 7.27 17.90
N ASP A 100 -4.57 7.88 18.94
CA ASP A 100 -3.81 8.25 20.15
C ASP A 100 -3.87 7.12 21.19
N THR A 101 -2.83 7.06 22.04
CA THR A 101 -2.73 6.06 23.12
C THR A 101 -2.49 6.69 24.48
N ASN A 102 -2.70 5.90 25.54
CA ASN A 102 -2.43 6.26 26.94
C ASN A 102 -0.94 6.47 27.27
N GLN A 103 -0.02 6.14 26.35
CA GLN A 103 1.42 6.29 26.53
C GLN A 103 2.03 7.40 25.65
N GLY A 104 1.19 8.18 24.94
CA GLY A 104 1.61 9.32 24.15
C GLY A 104 2.14 9.00 22.76
N ILE A 105 2.35 7.70 22.42
CA ILE A 105 2.59 7.31 21.05
C ILE A 105 1.30 7.27 20.26
N TYR A 106 1.38 7.59 18.99
CA TYR A 106 0.23 7.59 18.08
C TYR A 106 0.57 6.92 16.74
N GLY A 107 -0.46 6.44 16.06
CA GLY A 107 -0.34 5.89 14.72
C GLY A 107 -1.12 6.71 13.71
N LEU A 108 -0.58 6.76 12.49
CA LEU A 108 -1.17 7.45 11.35
C LEU A 108 -1.78 6.45 10.37
N GLY A 109 -2.94 6.78 9.87
CA GLY A 109 -3.62 6.06 8.81
C GLY A 109 -4.32 7.02 7.86
N GLU A 110 -4.88 6.50 6.79
CA GLU A 110 -5.53 7.29 5.76
C GLU A 110 -6.85 6.66 5.35
N VAL A 111 -7.90 7.47 5.28
CA VAL A 111 -9.17 7.09 4.67
C VAL A 111 -9.03 7.31 3.16
N ARG A 112 -9.46 6.33 2.36
CA ARG A 112 -9.35 6.40 0.90
C ARG A 112 -9.74 7.79 0.35
N ASP A 113 -9.05 8.23 -0.69
CA ASP A 113 -9.33 9.47 -1.41
C ASP A 113 -10.83 9.64 -1.74
N GLY A 114 -11.33 10.86 -1.64
CA GLY A 114 -12.75 11.17 -1.84
C GLY A 114 -13.70 10.64 -0.77
N ALA A 115 -13.26 9.78 0.16
CA ALA A 115 -14.10 9.26 1.23
C ALA A 115 -14.26 10.25 2.40
N ASP A 116 -15.34 10.08 3.14
CA ASP A 116 -15.63 10.90 4.32
C ASP A 116 -14.90 10.36 5.56
N PRO A 117 -14.23 11.19 6.39
CA PRO A 117 -13.55 10.76 7.60
C PRO A 117 -14.50 10.07 8.61
N ARG A 118 -15.81 10.30 8.50
CA ARG A 118 -16.82 9.63 9.34
C ARG A 118 -16.82 8.12 9.19
N TYR A 119 -16.35 7.58 8.06
CA TYR A 119 -16.15 6.12 7.91
C TYR A 119 -15.16 5.56 8.94
N ALA A 120 -14.14 6.32 9.37
CA ALA A 120 -13.26 5.93 10.45
C ALA A 120 -13.84 6.31 11.83
N LEU A 121 -14.43 7.50 11.98
CA LEU A 121 -14.95 8.01 13.25
C LEU A 121 -16.06 7.11 13.82
N MET A 122 -16.92 6.54 12.98
CA MET A 122 -17.98 5.61 13.39
C MET A 122 -17.44 4.30 14.03
N LEU A 123 -16.16 4.01 13.83
CA LEU A 123 -15.49 2.83 14.40
C LEU A 123 -14.91 3.12 15.78
N LYS A 124 -14.73 4.40 16.16
CA LYS A 124 -14.03 4.82 17.36
C LYS A 124 -14.55 4.14 18.63
N SER A 125 -15.85 4.18 18.87
CA SER A 125 -16.46 3.59 20.07
C SER A 125 -16.22 2.08 20.24
N ARG A 126 -15.79 1.38 19.16
CA ARG A 126 -15.51 -0.06 19.17
C ARG A 126 -14.06 -0.38 19.46
N ILE A 127 -13.19 0.60 19.31
CA ILE A 127 -11.73 0.41 19.47
C ILE A 127 -11.18 1.11 20.72
N LEU A 128 -11.91 2.06 21.31
CA LEU A 128 -11.51 2.74 22.54
C LEU A 128 -11.22 1.74 23.67
N GLY A 129 -10.09 1.88 24.34
CA GLY A 129 -9.63 1.03 25.44
C GLY A 129 -9.00 -0.30 24.96
N GLU A 130 -9.14 -0.69 23.70
CA GLU A 130 -8.44 -1.84 23.13
C GLU A 130 -6.94 -1.59 23.07
N ASN A 131 -6.17 -2.67 23.13
CA ASN A 131 -4.73 -2.60 22.89
C ASN A 131 -4.48 -2.57 21.38
N PRO A 132 -3.84 -1.49 20.83
CA PRO A 132 -3.61 -1.36 19.39
C PRO A 132 -2.73 -2.46 18.79
N CYS A 133 -1.90 -3.16 19.61
CA CYS A 133 -1.09 -4.27 19.15
C CYS A 133 -1.89 -5.55 18.87
N ASN A 134 -3.17 -5.61 19.26
CA ASN A 134 -4.09 -6.69 18.89
C ASN A 134 -4.76 -6.40 17.53
N VAL A 135 -3.97 -6.10 16.49
CA VAL A 135 -4.46 -5.64 15.19
C VAL A 135 -5.52 -6.55 14.61
N GLU A 136 -5.28 -7.87 14.55
CA GLU A 136 -6.25 -8.81 13.97
C GLU A 136 -7.56 -8.88 14.77
N LYS A 137 -7.48 -8.78 16.10
CA LYS A 137 -8.70 -8.73 16.94
C LYS A 137 -9.52 -7.49 16.59
N ILE A 138 -8.87 -6.31 16.54
CA ILE A 138 -9.53 -5.06 16.22
C ILE A 138 -10.09 -5.11 14.80
N PHE A 139 -9.30 -5.57 13.82
CA PHE A 139 -9.75 -5.72 12.44
C PHE A 139 -11.01 -6.56 12.32
N LYS A 140 -11.08 -7.71 13.02
CA LYS A 140 -12.27 -8.56 13.04
C LYS A 140 -13.50 -7.88 13.67
N ILE A 141 -13.30 -6.98 14.63
CA ILE A 141 -14.39 -6.20 15.23
C ILE A 141 -14.95 -5.18 14.23
N ILE A 142 -14.08 -4.55 13.41
CA ILE A 142 -14.48 -3.42 12.57
C ILE A 142 -14.71 -3.77 11.10
N LYS A 143 -14.16 -4.86 10.56
CA LYS A 143 -14.18 -5.15 9.11
C LYS A 143 -15.57 -5.17 8.49
N GLN A 144 -16.59 -5.60 9.25
CA GLN A 144 -17.97 -5.66 8.80
C GLN A 144 -18.63 -4.30 8.51
N PHE A 145 -18.00 -3.21 8.96
CA PHE A 145 -18.46 -1.83 8.71
C PHE A 145 -17.83 -1.20 7.47
N GLY A 146 -16.90 -1.91 6.81
CA GLY A 146 -16.38 -1.57 5.50
C GLY A 146 -17.22 -2.16 4.38
N GLY A 147 -16.92 -1.76 3.16
CA GLY A 147 -17.53 -2.23 1.93
C GLY A 147 -16.64 -1.91 0.75
N PRO A 148 -17.02 -2.22 -0.49
CA PRO A 148 -16.24 -1.91 -1.67
C PRO A 148 -15.88 -0.42 -1.80
N ALA A 149 -14.78 -0.14 -2.46
CA ALA A 149 -14.30 1.21 -2.77
C ALA A 149 -14.13 2.08 -1.51
N ARG A 150 -14.59 3.32 -1.57
CA ARG A 150 -14.42 4.33 -0.52
C ARG A 150 -15.07 3.96 0.82
N GLN A 151 -16.04 3.03 0.84
CA GLN A 151 -16.65 2.55 2.09
C GLN A 151 -15.66 1.77 2.97
N ALA A 152 -14.67 1.11 2.37
CA ALA A 152 -13.62 0.41 3.12
C ALA A 152 -12.68 1.37 3.85
N GLY A 153 -12.53 2.60 3.36
CA GLY A 153 -11.46 3.52 3.75
C GLY A 153 -11.32 3.75 5.24
N GLY A 154 -12.44 3.79 5.98
CA GLY A 154 -12.39 3.93 7.44
C GLY A 154 -11.76 2.72 8.13
N VAL A 155 -12.13 1.51 7.73
CA VAL A 155 -11.56 0.25 8.27
C VAL A 155 -10.09 0.15 7.92
N CYS A 156 -9.75 0.41 6.65
CA CYS A 156 -8.37 0.37 6.16
C CYS A 156 -7.49 1.40 6.85
N GLY A 157 -7.98 2.64 7.00
CA GLY A 157 -7.24 3.70 7.69
C GLY A 157 -6.96 3.38 9.15
N VAL A 158 -7.94 2.81 9.87
CA VAL A 158 -7.74 2.33 11.24
C VAL A 158 -6.66 1.23 11.27
N GLU A 159 -6.72 0.26 10.38
CA GLU A 159 -5.77 -0.85 10.33
C GLU A 159 -4.35 -0.36 10.01
N MET A 160 -4.18 0.58 9.06
CA MET A 160 -2.89 1.24 8.81
C MET A 160 -2.33 1.92 10.07
N ALA A 161 -3.16 2.69 10.78
CA ALA A 161 -2.75 3.38 12.00
C ALA A 161 -2.34 2.40 13.11
N LEU A 162 -2.98 1.24 13.20
CA LEU A 162 -2.59 0.20 14.15
C LEU A 162 -1.22 -0.40 13.82
N TRP A 163 -0.88 -0.64 12.56
CA TRP A 163 0.44 -1.13 12.18
C TRP A 163 1.54 -0.10 12.40
N ASP A 164 1.26 1.17 12.15
CA ASP A 164 2.19 2.25 12.50
C ASP A 164 2.45 2.28 14.02
N LEU A 165 1.37 2.19 14.83
CA LEU A 165 1.48 2.09 16.29
C LEU A 165 2.28 0.87 16.73
N CYS A 166 1.99 -0.32 16.18
CA CYS A 166 2.70 -1.54 16.53
C CYS A 166 4.19 -1.42 16.23
N GLY A 167 4.55 -0.92 15.05
CA GLY A 167 5.94 -0.70 14.70
C GLY A 167 6.64 0.24 15.66
N LYS A 168 6.01 1.36 16.03
CA LYS A 168 6.50 2.32 17.02
C LYS A 168 6.60 1.71 18.43
N ALA A 169 5.61 0.91 18.82
CA ALA A 169 5.57 0.28 20.13
C ALA A 169 6.67 -0.78 20.33
N TYR A 170 7.01 -1.51 19.27
CA TYR A 170 8.04 -2.53 19.27
C TYR A 170 9.41 -2.04 18.78
N ASP A 171 9.49 -0.78 18.35
CA ASP A 171 10.69 -0.15 17.77
C ASP A 171 11.20 -0.89 16.52
N VAL A 172 10.28 -1.22 15.62
CA VAL A 172 10.58 -1.90 14.36
C VAL A 172 9.75 -1.33 13.20
N PRO A 173 10.24 -1.42 11.94
CA PRO A 173 9.43 -1.08 10.76
C PRO A 173 8.20 -1.98 10.63
N ALA A 174 7.09 -1.46 10.09
CA ALA A 174 5.85 -2.21 9.94
C ALA A 174 6.02 -3.49 9.09
N TRP A 175 6.83 -3.48 8.02
CA TRP A 175 7.10 -4.66 7.19
C TRP A 175 7.71 -5.82 7.98
N GLN A 176 8.44 -5.54 9.05
CA GLN A 176 9.07 -6.59 9.87
C GLN A 176 8.02 -7.41 10.64
N LEU A 177 6.93 -6.76 11.05
CA LEU A 177 5.80 -7.40 11.71
C LEU A 177 4.90 -8.19 10.72
N LEU A 178 5.03 -7.92 9.43
CA LEU A 178 4.33 -8.63 8.36
C LEU A 178 5.09 -9.89 7.86
N GLY A 179 6.15 -10.29 8.52
CA GLY A 179 6.91 -11.51 8.19
C GLY A 179 8.29 -11.25 7.56
N GLY A 180 8.68 -10.00 7.40
CA GLY A 180 9.96 -9.63 6.81
C GLY A 180 9.82 -9.06 5.39
N ARG A 181 10.93 -8.72 4.76
CA ARG A 181 10.94 -8.09 3.44
C ARG A 181 11.64 -8.95 2.39
N TYR A 182 11.14 -8.90 1.17
CA TYR A 182 11.74 -9.52 -0.02
C TYR A 182 12.63 -8.55 -0.81
N ARG A 183 12.49 -7.21 -0.57
CA ARG A 183 13.20 -6.16 -1.33
C ARG A 183 13.54 -4.95 -0.48
N ASP A 184 14.58 -4.22 -0.88
CA ASP A 184 15.04 -3.00 -0.22
C ASP A 184 14.53 -1.72 -0.90
N THR A 185 13.96 -1.86 -2.10
CA THR A 185 13.32 -0.78 -2.87
C THR A 185 12.05 -1.27 -3.52
N VAL A 186 11.04 -0.42 -3.59
CA VAL A 186 9.75 -0.67 -4.24
C VAL A 186 9.71 0.11 -5.55
N ARG A 187 9.49 -0.58 -6.68
CA ARG A 187 9.33 0.06 -7.99
C ARG A 187 8.03 0.84 -8.03
N ILE A 188 8.13 2.10 -8.48
CA ILE A 188 6.98 3.00 -8.61
C ILE A 188 6.64 3.21 -10.08
N TYR A 189 5.35 3.22 -10.41
CA TYR A 189 4.87 3.72 -11.68
C TYR A 189 4.02 4.97 -11.49
N ALA A 190 3.89 5.77 -12.53
CA ALA A 190 3.18 7.04 -12.46
C ALA A 190 2.35 7.26 -13.74
N ASP A 191 1.33 8.11 -13.62
CA ASP A 191 0.52 8.49 -14.76
C ASP A 191 1.35 9.27 -15.79
N THR A 192 0.97 9.15 -17.06
CA THR A 192 1.48 10.02 -18.10
C THR A 192 0.94 11.42 -17.90
N PRO A 193 1.79 12.47 -18.06
CA PRO A 193 1.32 13.83 -17.89
C PRO A 193 0.39 14.25 -19.03
N GLU A 194 -0.65 15.01 -18.70
CA GLU A 194 -1.47 15.70 -19.67
C GLU A 194 -0.82 17.01 -20.11
N ALA A 195 -1.01 17.41 -21.37
CA ALA A 195 -0.52 18.67 -21.90
C ALA A 195 -1.41 19.16 -23.05
N LYS A 196 -1.32 20.46 -23.34
CA LYS A 196 -2.10 21.08 -24.40
C LYS A 196 -1.62 20.73 -25.81
N THR A 197 -0.34 20.41 -25.95
CA THR A 197 0.27 20.04 -27.23
C THR A 197 1.09 18.75 -27.10
N PRO A 198 1.24 17.98 -28.19
CA PRO A 198 2.06 16.78 -28.20
C PRO A 198 3.54 17.06 -27.83
N GLU A 199 4.09 18.20 -28.22
CA GLU A 199 5.46 18.59 -27.93
C GLU A 199 5.66 18.85 -26.43
N GLU A 200 4.70 19.51 -25.80
CA GLU A 200 4.70 19.74 -24.35
C GLU A 200 4.55 18.40 -23.61
N GLN A 201 3.65 17.54 -24.03
CA GLN A 201 3.47 16.21 -23.45
C GLN A 201 4.73 15.37 -23.53
N LEU A 202 5.39 15.33 -24.70
CA LEU A 202 6.66 14.63 -24.87
C LEU A 202 7.75 15.17 -23.91
N LYS A 203 7.83 16.50 -23.74
CA LYS A 203 8.77 17.11 -22.79
C LYS A 203 8.51 16.67 -21.36
N LEU A 204 7.25 16.63 -20.95
CA LEU A 204 6.85 16.20 -19.61
C LEU A 204 7.07 14.70 -19.41
N ILE A 205 6.79 13.85 -20.41
CA ILE A 205 7.10 12.41 -20.38
C ILE A 205 8.62 12.21 -20.19
N LYS A 206 9.45 12.91 -20.94
CA LYS A 206 10.92 12.84 -20.79
C LYS A 206 11.37 13.30 -19.40
N TYR A 207 10.81 14.37 -18.89
CA TYR A 207 11.10 14.80 -17.51
C TYR A 207 10.77 13.70 -16.49
N ARG A 208 9.61 13.05 -16.64
CA ARG A 208 9.15 11.97 -15.77
C ARG A 208 10.04 10.72 -15.85
N THR A 209 10.48 10.35 -17.03
CA THR A 209 11.31 9.16 -17.25
C THR A 209 12.81 9.40 -17.03
N GLU A 210 13.35 10.49 -17.57
CA GLU A 210 14.80 10.77 -17.56
C GLU A 210 15.24 11.49 -16.27
N THR A 211 14.43 12.41 -15.74
CA THR A 211 14.79 13.24 -14.57
C THR A 211 14.26 12.63 -13.28
N GLN A 212 12.96 12.31 -13.22
CA GLN A 212 12.35 11.67 -12.05
C GLN A 212 12.65 10.17 -11.98
N GLY A 213 13.00 9.55 -13.11
CA GLY A 213 13.47 8.16 -13.19
C GLY A 213 12.38 7.10 -13.19
N TYR A 214 11.11 7.47 -13.45
CA TYR A 214 10.05 6.47 -13.56
C TYR A 214 10.31 5.53 -14.74
N SER A 215 10.35 4.25 -14.45
CA SER A 215 10.61 3.18 -15.42
C SER A 215 9.34 2.44 -15.86
N TRP A 216 8.18 2.96 -15.52
CA TRP A 216 6.85 2.47 -15.90
C TRP A 216 5.85 3.61 -15.85
N LEU A 217 5.00 3.72 -16.86
CA LEU A 217 3.96 4.74 -16.96
C LEU A 217 2.58 4.10 -17.15
N LYS A 218 1.53 4.79 -16.70
CA LYS A 218 0.12 4.47 -16.93
C LYS A 218 -0.55 5.65 -17.65
N MET A 219 -1.51 5.40 -18.49
CA MET A 219 -2.34 6.43 -19.14
C MET A 219 -3.81 6.07 -19.02
N ASP A 220 -4.63 7.09 -18.87
CA ASP A 220 -6.07 6.93 -18.93
C ASP A 220 -6.52 6.76 -20.39
N VAL A 221 -7.42 5.82 -20.62
CA VAL A 221 -8.08 5.60 -21.91
C VAL A 221 -9.54 5.23 -21.63
N SER A 222 -10.43 6.17 -21.84
CA SER A 222 -11.86 5.92 -21.61
C SER A 222 -12.73 6.42 -22.75
N ILE A 223 -13.99 6.05 -22.71
CA ILE A 223 -14.99 6.59 -23.65
C ILE A 223 -15.16 8.11 -23.49
N ASN A 224 -14.69 8.68 -22.37
CA ASN A 224 -14.76 10.11 -22.11
C ASN A 224 -13.89 10.92 -23.09
N GLU A 225 -12.73 10.39 -23.51
CA GLU A 225 -11.83 11.07 -24.46
C GLU A 225 -12.40 11.12 -25.87
N ILE A 226 -13.35 10.24 -26.21
CA ILE A 226 -13.93 10.15 -27.55
C ILE A 226 -15.40 10.59 -27.64
N LYS A 227 -16.03 10.95 -26.50
CA LYS A 227 -17.48 11.29 -26.44
C LYS A 227 -17.87 12.44 -27.37
N ASP A 228 -16.98 13.40 -27.60
CA ASP A 228 -17.20 14.59 -28.41
C ASP A 228 -16.82 14.39 -29.89
N ILE A 229 -16.34 13.20 -30.25
CA ILE A 229 -16.03 12.84 -31.65
C ILE A 229 -17.34 12.37 -32.34
N PRO A 230 -17.86 13.09 -33.33
CA PRO A 230 -19.12 12.73 -33.99
C PRO A 230 -19.05 11.32 -34.58
N GLY A 231 -19.99 10.45 -34.17
CA GLY A 231 -20.06 9.06 -34.61
C GLY A 231 -19.09 8.07 -33.97
N ALA A 232 -18.32 8.50 -32.96
CA ALA A 232 -17.45 7.58 -32.20
C ALA A 232 -18.24 6.68 -31.23
N LEU A 233 -19.32 7.21 -30.66
CA LEU A 233 -20.19 6.50 -29.74
C LEU A 233 -21.63 6.46 -30.27
N VAL A 234 -22.33 5.37 -29.96
CA VAL A 234 -23.78 5.30 -30.04
C VAL A 234 -24.35 5.87 -28.73
N ASN A 235 -25.36 6.72 -28.83
CA ASN A 235 -26.01 7.39 -27.69
C ASN A 235 -25.05 8.25 -26.81
N PRO A 236 -24.25 9.16 -27.38
CA PRO A 236 -23.36 10.02 -26.59
C PRO A 236 -24.09 10.96 -25.61
N ASN A 237 -25.40 11.16 -25.79
CA ASN A 237 -26.25 12.11 -25.03
C ASN A 237 -26.44 11.73 -23.55
N ILE A 238 -25.90 10.60 -23.09
CA ILE A 238 -25.92 10.25 -21.68
C ILE A 238 -24.88 11.05 -20.87
N PHE A 239 -23.90 11.63 -21.56
CA PHE A 239 -22.93 12.52 -20.91
C PHE A 239 -23.56 13.89 -20.67
N LYS A 240 -23.40 14.43 -19.46
CA LYS A 240 -23.70 15.84 -19.21
C LYS A 240 -22.56 16.70 -19.75
N GLU A 241 -22.94 17.82 -20.38
CA GLU A 241 -21.99 18.83 -20.81
C GLU A 241 -21.13 19.29 -19.62
N GLY A 242 -19.80 19.34 -19.81
CA GLY A 242 -18.84 19.75 -18.78
C GLY A 242 -18.61 18.76 -17.63
N SER A 243 -19.22 17.57 -17.67
CA SER A 243 -19.00 16.55 -16.64
C SER A 243 -17.83 15.63 -16.98
N SER A 244 -17.04 15.24 -15.97
CA SER A 244 -15.97 14.25 -16.09
C SER A 244 -16.41 12.90 -15.51
N GLN A 245 -15.69 11.83 -15.85
CA GLN A 245 -15.89 10.52 -15.23
C GLN A 245 -15.70 10.58 -13.70
N TRP A 246 -14.72 11.35 -13.22
CA TRP A 246 -14.42 11.55 -11.81
C TRP A 246 -15.55 12.23 -11.02
N GLN A 247 -16.36 13.03 -11.69
CA GLN A 247 -17.53 13.69 -11.09
C GLN A 247 -18.82 12.89 -11.29
N GLY A 248 -18.74 11.66 -11.77
CA GLY A 248 -19.87 10.83 -12.08
C GLY A 248 -20.72 11.38 -13.23
N GLY A 249 -20.11 12.16 -14.11
CA GLY A 249 -20.83 12.90 -15.16
C GLY A 249 -21.51 12.01 -16.18
N TYR A 250 -20.87 10.96 -16.63
CA TYR A 250 -21.49 9.95 -17.48
C TYR A 250 -22.30 8.91 -16.67
N MET A 251 -22.16 8.91 -15.35
CA MET A 251 -22.91 8.09 -14.39
C MET A 251 -23.98 8.92 -13.68
N SER A 252 -24.55 9.93 -14.35
CA SER A 252 -25.62 10.75 -13.76
C SER A 252 -26.83 9.90 -13.41
N TYR A 253 -27.12 9.75 -12.12
CA TYR A 253 -28.18 8.90 -11.58
C TYR A 253 -29.57 9.22 -12.13
N ALA A 254 -29.84 10.46 -12.47
CA ALA A 254 -31.17 10.87 -12.98
C ALA A 254 -31.52 10.28 -14.35
N ASN A 255 -30.51 9.98 -15.19
CA ASN A 255 -30.71 9.49 -16.57
C ASN A 255 -29.75 8.35 -16.91
N THR A 256 -29.19 7.66 -15.89
CA THR A 256 -28.20 6.62 -16.10
C THR A 256 -28.79 5.43 -16.83
N ARG A 257 -28.39 5.26 -18.08
CA ARG A 257 -28.47 3.96 -18.74
C ARG A 257 -27.28 3.14 -18.28
N HIS A 258 -27.49 1.86 -18.03
CA HIS A 258 -26.39 0.98 -17.71
C HIS A 258 -25.34 1.03 -18.83
N PRO A 259 -24.03 1.21 -18.56
CA PRO A 259 -22.99 1.33 -19.59
C PRO A 259 -23.04 0.22 -20.63
N PHE A 260 -23.27 -1.02 -20.21
CA PHE A 260 -23.35 -2.19 -21.10
C PHE A 260 -24.52 -2.18 -22.08
N THR A 261 -25.55 -1.36 -21.86
CA THR A 261 -26.75 -1.31 -22.70
C THR A 261 -26.98 0.05 -23.34
N GLY A 262 -26.33 1.08 -22.81
CA GLY A 262 -26.55 2.46 -23.22
C GLY A 262 -25.47 3.06 -24.11
N ILE A 263 -24.22 2.59 -23.94
CA ILE A 263 -23.06 3.11 -24.68
C ILE A 263 -22.47 1.97 -25.51
N GLN A 264 -22.26 2.24 -26.79
CA GLN A 264 -21.52 1.34 -27.68
C GLN A 264 -20.46 2.15 -28.40
N ILE A 265 -19.26 1.61 -28.49
CA ILE A 265 -18.16 2.15 -29.29
C ILE A 265 -18.36 1.71 -30.73
N THR A 266 -18.35 2.63 -31.69
CA THR A 266 -18.34 2.33 -33.11
C THR A 266 -16.92 2.00 -33.60
N GLU A 267 -16.77 1.51 -34.84
CA GLU A 267 -15.44 1.32 -35.44
C GLU A 267 -14.62 2.63 -35.44
N LYS A 268 -15.27 3.75 -35.74
CA LYS A 268 -14.63 5.06 -35.65
C LYS A 268 -14.16 5.40 -34.24
N GLY A 269 -14.93 5.02 -33.21
CA GLY A 269 -14.57 5.19 -31.82
C GLY A 269 -13.37 4.32 -31.44
N LEU A 270 -13.34 3.05 -31.87
CA LEU A 270 -12.20 2.17 -31.64
C LEU A 270 -10.92 2.70 -32.28
N GLU A 271 -10.98 3.18 -33.53
CA GLU A 271 -9.85 3.82 -34.20
C GLU A 271 -9.39 5.08 -33.46
N ALA A 272 -10.32 5.90 -32.95
CA ALA A 272 -9.98 7.09 -32.18
C ALA A 272 -9.27 6.76 -30.86
N MET A 273 -9.77 5.77 -30.08
CA MET A 273 -9.11 5.32 -28.86
C MET A 273 -7.75 4.73 -29.16
N ALA A 274 -7.64 3.86 -30.16
CA ALA A 274 -6.37 3.29 -30.58
C ALA A 274 -5.36 4.38 -30.99
N LYS A 275 -5.83 5.47 -31.62
CA LYS A 275 -4.96 6.58 -31.99
C LYS A 275 -4.44 7.37 -30.78
N ILE A 276 -5.24 7.52 -29.72
CA ILE A 276 -4.80 8.14 -28.47
C ILE A 276 -3.66 7.32 -27.87
N VAL A 277 -3.82 5.99 -27.78
CA VAL A 277 -2.77 5.10 -27.29
C VAL A 277 -1.52 5.14 -28.19
N ASP A 278 -1.68 5.13 -29.52
CA ASP A 278 -0.59 5.25 -30.50
C ASP A 278 0.26 6.50 -30.28
N ASN A 279 -0.40 7.64 -30.05
CA ASN A 279 0.29 8.90 -29.80
C ASN A 279 1.16 8.83 -28.53
N VAL A 280 0.62 8.36 -27.41
CA VAL A 280 1.36 8.25 -26.14
C VAL A 280 2.45 7.17 -26.26
N ARG A 281 2.14 6.00 -26.84
CA ARG A 281 3.13 4.93 -27.04
C ARG A 281 4.31 5.40 -27.90
N SER A 282 4.04 6.21 -28.94
CA SER A 282 5.10 6.78 -29.79
C SER A 282 6.01 7.74 -29.04
N MET A 283 5.49 8.46 -28.02
CA MET A 283 6.28 9.35 -27.17
C MET A 283 7.07 8.60 -26.09
N VAL A 284 6.47 7.58 -25.48
CA VAL A 284 7.09 6.77 -24.40
C VAL A 284 8.14 5.82 -24.96
N GLY A 285 7.96 5.33 -26.21
CA GLY A 285 8.78 4.27 -26.79
C GLY A 285 8.38 2.88 -26.26
N TYR A 286 9.16 1.85 -26.61
CA TYR A 286 8.87 0.46 -26.24
C TYR A 286 9.80 -0.11 -25.15
N GLU A 287 10.74 0.69 -24.66
CA GLU A 287 11.64 0.30 -23.57
C GLU A 287 11.00 0.50 -22.19
N ILE A 288 9.99 1.37 -22.10
CA ILE A 288 9.24 1.65 -20.89
C ILE A 288 7.87 0.98 -20.99
N PRO A 289 7.50 0.09 -20.05
CA PRO A 289 6.15 -0.41 -19.93
C PRO A 289 5.14 0.73 -19.86
N LEU A 290 4.07 0.64 -20.65
CA LEU A 290 2.94 1.56 -20.65
C LEU A 290 1.68 0.75 -20.38
N SER A 291 0.95 1.12 -19.35
CA SER A 291 -0.33 0.55 -18.95
C SER A 291 -1.47 1.48 -19.29
N THR A 292 -2.69 0.97 -19.32
CA THR A 292 -3.89 1.79 -19.52
C THR A 292 -4.96 1.50 -18.48
N ASP A 293 -5.80 2.51 -18.20
CA ASP A 293 -6.84 2.50 -17.19
C ASP A 293 -8.11 3.22 -17.68
N HIS A 294 -9.20 3.07 -16.93
CA HIS A 294 -10.45 3.82 -17.06
C HIS A 294 -11.25 3.62 -18.37
N TYR A 295 -11.42 2.38 -18.82
CA TYR A 295 -12.18 2.07 -20.04
C TYR A 295 -13.67 2.46 -20.00
N GLY A 296 -14.20 2.83 -18.85
CA GLY A 296 -15.58 3.27 -18.69
C GLY A 296 -16.58 2.13 -18.62
N HIS A 297 -16.14 0.89 -18.35
CA HIS A 297 -16.98 -0.30 -18.18
C HIS A 297 -17.99 -0.49 -19.34
N ILE A 298 -17.48 -0.55 -20.55
CA ILE A 298 -18.28 -0.86 -21.75
C ILE A 298 -18.65 -2.34 -21.78
N ASP A 299 -19.55 -2.74 -22.67
CA ASP A 299 -19.97 -4.14 -22.76
C ASP A 299 -18.81 -5.09 -23.14
N LEU A 300 -18.97 -6.35 -22.78
CA LEU A 300 -17.99 -7.43 -23.00
C LEU A 300 -17.41 -7.47 -24.43
N ASN A 301 -18.29 -7.37 -25.45
CA ASN A 301 -17.84 -7.49 -26.83
C ASN A 301 -17.01 -6.27 -27.26
N ASN A 302 -17.41 -5.08 -26.82
CA ASN A 302 -16.64 -3.86 -27.10
C ASN A 302 -15.30 -3.85 -26.32
N CYS A 303 -15.24 -4.38 -25.10
CA CYS A 303 -13.98 -4.58 -24.37
C CYS A 303 -13.01 -5.48 -25.16
N ILE A 304 -13.48 -6.62 -25.67
CA ILE A 304 -12.66 -7.53 -26.46
C ILE A 304 -12.20 -6.87 -27.77
N ARG A 305 -13.10 -6.18 -28.48
CA ARG A 305 -12.75 -5.47 -29.73
C ARG A 305 -11.70 -4.38 -29.49
N LEU A 306 -11.88 -3.59 -28.43
CA LEU A 306 -10.93 -2.56 -28.04
C LEU A 306 -9.58 -3.18 -27.66
N GLY A 307 -9.57 -4.16 -26.76
CA GLY A 307 -8.33 -4.83 -26.36
C GLY A 307 -7.55 -5.38 -27.55
N LYS A 308 -8.22 -6.07 -28.49
CA LYS A 308 -7.58 -6.57 -29.73
C LYS A 308 -7.03 -5.45 -30.61
N ALA A 309 -7.70 -4.31 -30.68
CA ALA A 309 -7.18 -3.14 -31.40
C ALA A 309 -5.93 -2.55 -30.74
N LEU A 310 -5.79 -2.74 -29.44
CA LEU A 310 -4.67 -2.25 -28.62
C LEU A 310 -3.51 -3.24 -28.47
N ASP A 311 -3.69 -4.54 -28.70
CA ASP A 311 -2.64 -5.58 -28.55
C ASP A 311 -1.34 -5.23 -29.30
N LYS A 312 -1.45 -4.62 -30.48
CA LYS A 312 -0.29 -4.18 -31.29
C LYS A 312 0.63 -3.15 -30.58
N TYR A 313 0.14 -2.44 -29.56
CA TYR A 313 0.91 -1.44 -28.82
C TYR A 313 1.69 -2.04 -27.66
N ARG A 314 1.55 -3.35 -27.41
CA ARG A 314 2.28 -4.08 -26.36
C ARG A 314 2.19 -3.39 -25.01
N LEU A 315 0.96 -3.12 -24.58
CA LEU A 315 0.69 -2.51 -23.28
C LEU A 315 1.03 -3.49 -22.16
N ALA A 316 1.42 -2.98 -20.99
CA ALA A 316 1.76 -3.81 -19.85
C ALA A 316 0.52 -4.42 -19.19
N TRP A 317 -0.59 -3.68 -19.18
CA TRP A 317 -1.92 -4.18 -18.82
C TRP A 317 -3.04 -3.26 -19.30
N LEU A 318 -4.25 -3.84 -19.29
CA LEU A 318 -5.53 -3.15 -19.46
C LEU A 318 -6.28 -3.26 -18.13
N GLU A 319 -6.57 -2.10 -17.51
CA GLU A 319 -7.16 -2.02 -16.18
C GLU A 319 -8.67 -1.78 -16.23
N ASP A 320 -9.40 -2.41 -15.32
CA ASP A 320 -10.83 -2.20 -15.06
C ASP A 320 -11.75 -2.24 -16.30
N MET A 321 -11.52 -3.25 -17.16
CA MET A 321 -12.27 -3.43 -18.40
C MET A 321 -13.77 -3.55 -18.16
N VAL A 322 -14.18 -4.24 -17.10
CA VAL A 322 -15.56 -4.39 -16.62
C VAL A 322 -15.59 -4.31 -15.09
N PRO A 323 -16.76 -4.09 -14.45
CA PRO A 323 -16.84 -4.12 -12.99
C PRO A 323 -16.26 -5.42 -12.40
N TRP A 324 -15.48 -5.31 -11.33
CA TRP A 324 -14.76 -6.42 -10.71
C TRP A 324 -15.65 -7.60 -10.30
N GLN A 325 -16.94 -7.36 -10.02
CA GLN A 325 -17.91 -8.38 -9.65
C GLN A 325 -18.21 -9.36 -10.81
N MET A 326 -17.86 -8.99 -12.04
CA MET A 326 -18.17 -9.77 -13.24
C MET A 326 -17.02 -10.71 -13.60
N THR A 327 -16.67 -11.62 -12.69
CA THR A 327 -15.54 -12.55 -12.82
C THR A 327 -15.52 -13.29 -14.17
N GLU A 328 -16.67 -13.84 -14.61
CA GLU A 328 -16.76 -14.58 -15.87
C GLU A 328 -16.50 -13.70 -17.11
N GLN A 329 -16.88 -12.42 -17.05
CA GLN A 329 -16.59 -11.49 -18.12
C GLN A 329 -15.12 -11.12 -18.15
N HIS A 330 -14.49 -10.85 -16.97
CA HIS A 330 -13.05 -10.66 -16.86
C HIS A 330 -12.30 -11.83 -17.48
N LYS A 331 -12.65 -13.07 -17.09
CA LYS A 331 -12.03 -14.29 -17.65
C LYS A 331 -12.15 -14.34 -19.17
N THR A 332 -13.34 -14.09 -19.70
CA THR A 332 -13.57 -14.10 -21.14
C THR A 332 -12.74 -13.05 -21.89
N ILE A 333 -12.56 -11.86 -21.29
CA ILE A 333 -11.71 -10.79 -21.83
C ILE A 333 -10.25 -11.23 -21.79
N THR A 334 -9.76 -11.69 -20.64
CA THR A 334 -8.37 -12.14 -20.43
C THR A 334 -8.00 -13.24 -21.41
N GLU A 335 -8.84 -14.25 -21.58
CA GLU A 335 -8.61 -15.36 -22.53
C GLU A 335 -8.64 -14.92 -24.01
N ALA A 336 -9.28 -13.78 -24.33
CA ALA A 336 -9.41 -13.29 -25.70
C ALA A 336 -8.27 -12.35 -26.13
N LEU A 337 -7.46 -11.84 -25.22
CA LEU A 337 -6.45 -10.80 -25.47
C LEU A 337 -5.01 -11.34 -25.28
N GLU A 338 -4.05 -10.69 -25.97
CA GLU A 338 -2.60 -10.93 -25.74
C GLU A 338 -2.07 -10.00 -24.63
N THR A 339 -2.69 -8.82 -24.46
CA THR A 339 -2.31 -7.85 -23.44
C THR A 339 -2.84 -8.30 -22.07
N PRO A 340 -2.00 -8.35 -21.01
CA PRO A 340 -2.45 -8.71 -19.68
C PRO A 340 -3.60 -7.82 -19.19
N THR A 341 -4.50 -8.39 -18.41
CA THR A 341 -5.61 -7.69 -17.77
C THR A 341 -5.39 -7.54 -16.27
N LEU A 342 -5.99 -6.50 -15.68
CA LEU A 342 -5.82 -6.16 -14.28
C LEU A 342 -7.11 -5.53 -13.72
N THR A 343 -7.42 -5.83 -12.44
CA THR A 343 -8.48 -5.14 -11.67
C THR A 343 -8.25 -5.32 -10.17
N GLY A 344 -8.86 -4.46 -9.35
CA GLY A 344 -8.88 -4.70 -7.92
C GLY A 344 -8.88 -3.50 -6.98
N GLU A 345 -8.72 -2.27 -7.45
CA GLU A 345 -8.59 -1.08 -6.60
C GLU A 345 -9.77 -0.83 -5.66
N ASP A 346 -10.96 -1.25 -6.06
CA ASP A 346 -12.21 -1.06 -5.33
C ASP A 346 -12.67 -2.33 -4.57
N ILE A 347 -11.86 -3.39 -4.55
CA ILE A 347 -12.23 -4.66 -3.91
C ILE A 347 -11.85 -4.64 -2.43
N PHE A 348 -12.84 -4.93 -1.57
CA PHE A 348 -12.65 -5.06 -0.14
C PHE A 348 -12.59 -6.54 0.27
N LEU A 349 -11.53 -6.92 1.02
CA LEU A 349 -11.23 -8.23 1.59
C LEU A 349 -10.84 -9.33 0.58
N LEU A 350 -9.97 -10.23 1.01
CA LEU A 350 -9.49 -11.39 0.28
C LEU A 350 -10.62 -12.25 -0.31
N GLU A 351 -11.72 -12.40 0.46
CA GLU A 351 -12.87 -13.22 0.03
C GLU A 351 -13.45 -12.76 -1.31
N ASN A 352 -13.35 -11.47 -1.64
CA ASN A 352 -13.84 -10.91 -2.89
C ASN A 352 -12.80 -10.93 -4.03
N PHE A 353 -11.50 -11.07 -3.71
CA PHE A 353 -10.45 -11.33 -4.71
C PHE A 353 -10.41 -12.80 -5.15
N LYS A 354 -10.80 -13.73 -4.28
CA LYS A 354 -10.74 -15.16 -4.56
C LYS A 354 -11.39 -15.58 -5.87
N PRO A 355 -12.61 -15.13 -6.23
CA PRO A 355 -13.22 -15.49 -7.51
C PRO A 355 -12.35 -15.13 -8.71
N LEU A 356 -11.73 -13.95 -8.72
CA LEU A 356 -10.84 -13.50 -9.79
C LEU A 356 -9.57 -14.35 -9.85
N ILE A 357 -8.95 -14.61 -8.69
CA ILE A 357 -7.70 -15.37 -8.57
C ILE A 357 -7.91 -16.85 -8.90
N ASP A 358 -8.93 -17.50 -8.33
CA ASP A 358 -9.18 -18.94 -8.51
C ASP A 358 -9.55 -19.30 -9.94
N ASN A 359 -10.18 -18.39 -10.67
CA ASN A 359 -10.58 -18.59 -12.06
C ASN A 359 -9.55 -18.06 -13.08
N HIS A 360 -8.42 -17.50 -12.64
CA HIS A 360 -7.49 -16.77 -13.51
C HIS A 360 -8.22 -15.77 -14.40
N ALA A 361 -9.16 -15.04 -13.79
CA ALA A 361 -10.01 -14.11 -14.52
C ALA A 361 -9.27 -12.80 -14.88
N VAL A 362 -8.12 -12.56 -14.28
CA VAL A 362 -7.17 -11.49 -14.61
C VAL A 362 -5.75 -12.04 -14.48
N ASP A 363 -4.80 -11.43 -15.18
CA ASP A 363 -3.38 -11.80 -15.12
C ASP A 363 -2.67 -11.17 -13.92
N ILE A 364 -3.16 -10.03 -13.44
CA ILE A 364 -2.58 -9.26 -12.35
C ILE A 364 -3.72 -8.79 -11.44
N ILE A 365 -3.55 -8.91 -10.12
CA ILE A 365 -4.46 -8.26 -9.17
C ILE A 365 -3.92 -6.88 -8.78
N HIS A 366 -4.85 -5.95 -8.49
CA HIS A 366 -4.51 -4.54 -8.26
C HIS A 366 -5.16 -3.95 -7.00
N PRO A 367 -4.89 -4.51 -5.80
CA PRO A 367 -5.48 -4.00 -4.58
C PRO A 367 -4.99 -2.58 -4.25
N ASP A 368 -5.88 -1.73 -3.79
CA ASP A 368 -5.54 -0.53 -3.04
C ASP A 368 -5.60 -0.84 -1.55
N LEU A 369 -4.53 -0.58 -0.82
CA LEU A 369 -4.44 -0.83 0.61
C LEU A 369 -5.52 -0.05 1.41
N ALA A 370 -5.91 1.14 0.92
CA ALA A 370 -6.98 1.94 1.49
C ALA A 370 -8.40 1.42 1.17
N SER A 371 -8.54 0.40 0.31
CA SER A 371 -9.80 -0.28 -0.01
C SER A 371 -9.81 -1.75 0.37
N SER A 372 -8.68 -2.44 0.27
CA SER A 372 -8.63 -3.90 0.34
C SER A 372 -8.63 -4.47 1.76
N GLY A 373 -8.44 -3.64 2.79
CA GLY A 373 -8.48 -4.04 4.19
C GLY A 373 -7.24 -3.66 5.01
N GLY A 374 -6.37 -2.81 4.49
CA GLY A 374 -5.12 -2.38 5.14
C GLY A 374 -3.94 -3.31 4.85
N LEU A 375 -2.85 -3.20 5.64
CA LEU A 375 -1.57 -3.85 5.33
C LEU A 375 -1.65 -5.39 5.34
N LEU A 376 -2.20 -5.96 6.40
CA LEU A 376 -2.18 -7.42 6.56
C LEU A 376 -3.13 -8.10 5.58
N GLU A 377 -4.31 -7.55 5.37
CA GLU A 377 -5.28 -8.14 4.43
C GLU A 377 -4.77 -8.04 2.99
N THR A 378 -4.17 -6.90 2.59
CA THR A 378 -3.55 -6.74 1.27
C THR A 378 -2.40 -7.72 1.07
N LYS A 379 -1.55 -7.91 2.10
CA LYS A 379 -0.51 -8.94 2.04
C LYS A 379 -1.10 -10.35 1.85
N ARG A 380 -2.17 -10.70 2.57
CA ARG A 380 -2.87 -11.99 2.41
C ARG A 380 -3.43 -12.18 1.00
N ILE A 381 -3.94 -11.10 0.39
CA ILE A 381 -4.39 -11.10 -1.00
C ILE A 381 -3.22 -11.42 -1.92
N GLY A 382 -2.07 -10.76 -1.73
CA GLY A 382 -0.85 -11.01 -2.50
C GLY A 382 -0.33 -12.45 -2.32
N ASP A 383 -0.22 -12.94 -1.08
CA ASP A 383 0.23 -14.30 -0.78
C ASP A 383 -0.70 -15.36 -1.45
N TYR A 384 -2.00 -15.14 -1.42
CA TYR A 384 -2.97 -16.04 -2.07
C TYR A 384 -2.86 -16.00 -3.60
N ALA A 385 -2.63 -14.83 -4.19
CA ALA A 385 -2.41 -14.69 -5.63
C ALA A 385 -1.10 -15.35 -6.06
N GLU A 386 -0.05 -15.25 -5.24
CA GLU A 386 1.25 -15.91 -5.49
C GLU A 386 1.12 -17.43 -5.56
N GLU A 387 0.34 -18.05 -4.66
CA GLU A 387 0.06 -19.50 -4.70
C GLU A 387 -0.58 -19.95 -6.02
N LYS A 388 -1.23 -19.05 -6.75
CA LYS A 388 -1.86 -19.29 -8.06
C LYS A 388 -1.04 -18.77 -9.24
N GLY A 389 0.15 -18.23 -9.00
CA GLY A 389 1.03 -17.69 -10.04
C GLY A 389 0.59 -16.35 -10.60
N ILE A 390 -0.26 -15.60 -9.90
CA ILE A 390 -0.76 -14.28 -10.30
C ILE A 390 0.07 -13.18 -9.64
N ALA A 391 0.53 -12.20 -10.41
CA ALA A 391 1.28 -11.06 -9.91
C ALA A 391 0.36 -10.05 -9.21
N MET A 392 0.95 -9.20 -8.36
CA MET A 392 0.26 -8.10 -7.70
C MET A 392 0.93 -6.76 -8.05
N ALA A 393 0.26 -5.89 -8.79
CA ALA A 393 0.51 -4.46 -8.78
C ALA A 393 -0.36 -3.82 -7.70
N MET A 394 0.05 -2.67 -7.16
CA MET A 394 -0.72 -2.01 -6.11
C MET A 394 -1.16 -0.63 -6.58
N HIS A 395 -2.46 -0.36 -6.49
CA HIS A 395 -3.02 0.98 -6.66
C HIS A 395 -2.66 1.87 -5.47
N GLN A 396 -2.40 3.14 -5.71
CA GLN A 396 -2.23 4.14 -4.65
C GLN A 396 -2.61 5.53 -5.14
N ALA A 397 -3.71 6.04 -4.61
CA ALA A 397 -4.21 7.39 -4.79
C ALA A 397 -4.44 8.02 -3.40
N GLY A 398 -3.48 8.84 -2.93
CA GLY A 398 -3.56 9.38 -1.56
C GLY A 398 -2.34 10.16 -1.11
N THR A 399 -2.22 10.34 0.21
CA THR A 399 -1.12 11.05 0.85
C THR A 399 0.13 10.16 1.03
N PRO A 400 1.26 10.72 1.47
CA PRO A 400 2.44 9.93 1.84
C PRO A 400 2.18 8.89 2.94
N ILE A 401 1.06 8.97 3.69
CA ILE A 401 0.73 8.00 4.73
C ILE A 401 0.37 6.65 4.10
N SER A 402 -0.65 6.62 3.22
CA SER A 402 -1.02 5.40 2.51
C SER A 402 0.10 4.92 1.58
N PHE A 403 0.84 5.84 0.96
CA PHE A 403 1.99 5.49 0.14
C PHE A 403 3.03 4.69 0.93
N MET A 404 3.44 5.15 2.11
CA MET A 404 4.39 4.43 2.94
C MET A 404 3.82 3.12 3.48
N ALA A 405 2.54 3.07 3.82
CA ALA A 405 1.87 1.81 4.17
C ALA A 405 1.96 0.80 3.02
N ASN A 406 1.70 1.23 1.78
CA ASN A 406 1.87 0.42 0.57
C ASN A 406 3.34 -0.02 0.37
N VAL A 407 4.33 0.86 0.61
CA VAL A 407 5.76 0.49 0.54
C VAL A 407 6.10 -0.64 1.52
N HIS A 408 5.59 -0.60 2.75
CA HIS A 408 5.79 -1.68 3.73
C HIS A 408 5.11 -2.98 3.29
N CYS A 409 3.88 -2.92 2.80
CA CYS A 409 3.16 -4.09 2.30
C CYS A 409 3.86 -4.68 1.06
N ALA A 410 4.23 -3.85 0.09
CA ALA A 410 4.96 -4.26 -1.12
C ALA A 410 6.33 -4.88 -0.77
N ALA A 411 7.03 -4.34 0.22
CA ALA A 411 8.29 -4.92 0.68
C ALA A 411 8.10 -6.33 1.24
N ALA A 412 6.99 -6.58 1.94
CA ALA A 412 6.67 -7.85 2.59
C ALA A 412 5.94 -8.87 1.69
N THR A 413 5.60 -8.52 0.45
CA THR A 413 4.85 -9.38 -0.47
C THR A 413 5.74 -9.88 -1.62
N GLN A 414 5.81 -11.20 -1.83
CA GLN A 414 6.75 -11.80 -2.78
C GLN A 414 6.45 -11.45 -4.23
N ASN A 415 5.21 -11.65 -4.69
CA ASN A 415 4.76 -11.50 -6.07
C ASN A 415 4.45 -10.03 -6.49
N PHE A 416 4.94 -9.06 -5.71
CA PHE A 416 4.78 -7.65 -6.01
C PHE A 416 5.49 -7.22 -7.29
N LEU A 417 4.80 -6.49 -8.14
CA LEU A 417 5.25 -6.01 -9.45
C LEU A 417 5.63 -4.52 -9.45
N ALA A 418 4.68 -3.65 -9.10
CA ALA A 418 4.86 -2.20 -9.06
C ALA A 418 3.79 -1.53 -8.18
N LEU A 419 4.11 -0.36 -7.62
CA LEU A 419 3.23 0.49 -6.81
C LEU A 419 2.93 1.79 -7.56
N GLU A 420 1.69 2.20 -7.58
CA GLU A 420 1.24 3.47 -8.14
C GLU A 420 1.72 4.69 -7.35
N HIS A 421 1.91 5.79 -8.06
CA HIS A 421 2.01 7.13 -7.50
C HIS A 421 1.14 8.10 -8.29
N HIS A 422 -0.15 8.09 -8.00
CA HIS A 422 -1.14 8.94 -8.68
C HIS A 422 -0.99 10.43 -8.33
N SER A 423 -0.43 10.77 -7.16
CA SER A 423 -0.21 12.15 -6.73
C SER A 423 1.06 12.80 -7.30
N VAL A 424 1.68 12.24 -8.33
CA VAL A 424 2.97 12.67 -8.89
C VAL A 424 3.02 14.13 -9.36
N ASP A 425 1.89 14.71 -9.71
CA ASP A 425 1.76 16.10 -10.17
C ASP A 425 1.50 17.11 -9.05
N LEU A 426 1.50 16.69 -7.78
CA LEU A 426 1.39 17.56 -6.62
C LEU A 426 2.79 17.87 -6.04
N PRO A 427 3.42 19.02 -6.38
CA PRO A 427 4.82 19.29 -6.04
C PRO A 427 5.07 19.41 -4.52
N TRP A 428 4.05 19.65 -3.73
CA TRP A 428 4.11 19.78 -2.27
C TRP A 428 3.83 18.44 -1.54
N TRP A 429 3.47 17.36 -2.25
CA TRP A 429 3.01 16.11 -1.68
C TRP A 429 4.05 15.47 -0.74
N GLU A 430 5.32 15.36 -1.17
CA GLU A 430 6.39 14.82 -0.32
C GLU A 430 6.62 15.68 0.93
N GLY A 431 6.37 16.99 0.84
CA GLY A 431 6.52 17.93 1.95
C GLY A 431 5.52 17.77 3.09
N LEU A 432 4.45 16.96 2.92
CA LEU A 432 3.50 16.68 3.99
C LEU A 432 4.11 15.87 5.14
N VAL A 433 5.19 15.12 4.86
CA VAL A 433 5.87 14.28 5.84
C VAL A 433 7.38 14.46 5.79
N LYS A 434 8.04 14.07 6.87
CA LYS A 434 9.48 13.82 6.91
C LYS A 434 9.71 12.35 7.26
N THR A 435 10.72 11.75 6.63
CA THR A 435 11.18 10.41 7.01
C THR A 435 11.99 10.49 8.30
N THR A 436 11.83 9.53 9.20
CA THR A 436 12.51 9.55 10.51
C THR A 436 13.99 9.16 10.42
N ASP A 437 14.42 8.58 9.30
CA ASP A 437 15.80 8.19 9.02
C ASP A 437 16.48 9.04 7.93
N GLY A 438 15.84 10.10 7.44
CA GLY A 438 16.40 11.07 6.50
C GLY A 438 16.46 10.59 5.04
N ARG A 439 15.89 9.40 4.69
CA ARG A 439 15.80 8.94 3.30
C ARG A 439 14.79 9.78 2.52
N LYS A 440 14.87 9.76 1.20
CA LYS A 440 13.80 10.25 0.32
C LYS A 440 12.61 9.30 0.36
N LEU A 441 11.40 9.81 0.11
CA LEU A 441 10.22 8.98 -0.12
C LEU A 441 10.33 8.25 -1.46
N ILE A 442 10.69 8.98 -2.51
CA ILE A 442 10.90 8.44 -3.85
C ILE A 442 12.27 8.90 -4.34
N ASP A 443 13.07 7.98 -4.86
CA ASP A 443 14.35 8.26 -5.49
C ASP A 443 14.43 7.55 -6.83
N LYS A 444 14.45 8.32 -7.92
CA LYS A 444 14.54 7.82 -9.31
C LYS A 444 13.53 6.72 -9.64
N GLY A 445 12.25 6.97 -9.34
CA GLY A 445 11.18 6.03 -9.63
C GLY A 445 11.11 4.80 -8.72
N TYR A 446 11.83 4.82 -7.59
CA TYR A 446 11.79 3.78 -6.57
C TYR A 446 11.56 4.40 -5.19
N ALA A 447 10.79 3.73 -4.34
CA ALA A 447 10.67 4.08 -2.93
C ALA A 447 11.63 3.21 -2.10
N PRO A 448 12.64 3.80 -1.42
CA PRO A 448 13.50 3.08 -0.49
C PRO A 448 12.68 2.54 0.69
N VAL A 449 12.81 1.25 1.00
CA VAL A 449 12.13 0.63 2.14
C VAL A 449 12.81 1.07 3.44
N PRO A 450 12.07 1.52 4.47
CA PRO A 450 12.66 1.85 5.76
C PRO A 450 13.32 0.61 6.38
N LEU A 451 14.63 0.66 6.66
CA LEU A 451 15.34 -0.52 7.18
C LEU A 451 15.21 -0.66 8.70
N SER A 452 15.17 0.44 9.44
CA SER A 452 15.13 0.47 10.90
C SER A 452 14.18 1.50 11.49
N ALA A 453 13.59 2.39 10.67
CA ALA A 453 12.67 3.40 11.15
C ALA A 453 11.35 2.77 11.64
N PRO A 454 10.93 3.01 12.90
CA PRO A 454 9.74 2.38 13.48
C PRO A 454 8.44 2.76 12.79
N GLY A 455 7.47 1.85 12.81
CA GLY A 455 6.15 2.08 12.20
C GLY A 455 6.24 2.25 10.69
N LEU A 456 5.58 3.26 10.15
CA LEU A 456 5.67 3.63 8.74
C LEU A 456 6.96 4.40 8.41
N GLY A 457 7.77 4.77 9.43
CA GLY A 457 9.04 5.48 9.27
C GLY A 457 8.91 6.92 8.81
N ILE A 458 7.76 7.55 9.08
CA ILE A 458 7.45 8.94 8.73
C ILE A 458 6.77 9.67 9.88
N GLU A 459 6.88 10.99 9.88
CA GLU A 459 6.12 11.91 10.74
C GLU A 459 5.52 13.02 9.89
N LEU A 460 4.34 13.53 10.29
CA LEU A 460 3.73 14.68 9.64
C LEU A 460 4.58 15.95 9.85
N ILE A 461 4.63 16.79 8.83
CA ILE A 461 5.09 18.18 8.95
C ILE A 461 3.84 19.04 9.15
N ASP A 462 3.48 19.25 10.40
CA ASP A 462 2.21 19.89 10.81
C ASP A 462 1.94 21.20 10.07
N GLU A 463 2.96 22.05 9.94
CA GLU A 463 2.81 23.34 9.27
C GLU A 463 2.56 23.20 7.76
N GLU A 464 3.09 22.17 7.13
CA GLU A 464 2.82 21.90 5.71
C GLU A 464 1.42 21.30 5.52
N VAL A 465 1.03 20.34 6.35
CA VAL A 465 -0.32 19.76 6.30
C VAL A 465 -1.39 20.83 6.50
N LYS A 466 -1.19 21.76 7.45
CA LYS A 466 -2.14 22.87 7.70
C LYS A 466 -2.33 23.80 6.50
N LYS A 467 -1.30 24.01 5.66
CA LYS A 467 -1.42 24.81 4.42
C LYS A 467 -2.32 24.13 3.37
N HIS A 468 -2.41 22.83 3.43
CA HIS A 468 -3.14 22.01 2.46
C HIS A 468 -4.40 21.36 3.03
N LEU A 469 -4.94 21.89 4.13
CA LEU A 469 -6.25 21.47 4.64
C LEU A 469 -7.36 21.77 3.65
N HIS A 470 -8.35 20.89 3.58
CA HIS A 470 -9.48 21.06 2.71
C HIS A 470 -10.34 22.25 3.16
N PRO A 471 -10.71 23.21 2.27
CA PRO A 471 -11.43 24.42 2.66
C PRO A 471 -12.77 24.16 3.33
N GLY A 472 -13.43 23.04 3.02
CA GLY A 472 -14.71 22.64 3.61
C GLY A 472 -14.58 21.93 4.97
N ASP A 473 -13.36 21.59 5.41
CA ASP A 473 -13.10 20.97 6.70
C ASP A 473 -11.66 21.27 7.15
N THR A 474 -11.50 22.32 7.95
CA THR A 474 -10.20 22.79 8.47
C THR A 474 -9.83 22.16 9.81
N THR A 475 -10.51 21.09 10.22
CA THR A 475 -10.21 20.31 11.42
C THR A 475 -8.78 19.78 11.36
N TYR A 476 -8.03 19.93 12.47
CA TYR A 476 -6.67 19.42 12.57
C TYR A 476 -6.47 18.67 13.88
N PHE A 477 -6.69 17.37 13.84
CA PHE A 477 -6.51 16.43 14.96
C PHE A 477 -7.07 16.89 16.30
N VAL A 478 -8.22 17.58 16.30
CA VAL A 478 -8.92 17.92 17.54
C VAL A 478 -9.56 16.68 18.16
N PRO A 479 -9.77 16.62 19.49
CA PRO A 479 -10.48 15.52 20.12
C PRO A 479 -11.89 15.36 19.56
N THR A 480 -12.31 14.11 19.32
CA THR A 480 -13.60 13.77 18.72
C THR A 480 -14.53 13.08 19.72
N LYS A 481 -14.71 13.68 20.88
CA LYS A 481 -15.48 13.11 22.02
C LYS A 481 -16.92 12.76 21.66
N GLU A 482 -17.52 13.47 20.74
CA GLU A 482 -18.87 13.20 20.23
C GLU A 482 -19.00 11.83 19.54
N TRP A 483 -17.88 11.16 19.24
CA TRP A 483 -17.82 9.82 18.64
C TRP A 483 -17.50 8.71 19.67
N ASP A 484 -17.28 9.02 20.94
CA ASP A 484 -16.89 8.02 21.94
C ASP A 484 -17.97 6.97 22.18
N GLU A 485 -19.23 7.36 22.11
CA GLU A 485 -20.39 6.48 22.33
C GLU A 485 -21.22 6.21 21.07
N LYS A 486 -20.93 6.91 19.96
CA LYS A 486 -21.65 6.68 18.72
C LYS A 486 -21.27 5.32 18.15
N ARG A 487 -22.25 4.52 17.85
CA ARG A 487 -22.07 3.24 17.19
C ARG A 487 -23.25 2.90 16.30
N SER A 488 -22.97 2.17 15.23
CA SER A 488 -24.00 1.51 14.46
C SER A 488 -24.70 0.44 15.31
N HIS A 489 -25.97 0.22 15.07
CA HIS A 489 -26.75 -0.87 15.68
C HIS A 489 -26.58 -2.21 14.94
N ASP A 490 -25.70 -2.26 13.94
CA ASP A 490 -25.44 -3.47 13.19
C ASP A 490 -24.85 -4.54 14.10
N ARG A 491 -25.22 -5.78 13.83
CA ARG A 491 -24.73 -6.94 14.57
C ARG A 491 -23.23 -7.15 14.26
N THR A 492 -22.50 -7.63 15.24
CA THR A 492 -21.08 -7.94 15.10
C THR A 492 -20.86 -9.16 14.18
N TYR A 493 -21.89 -9.98 14.00
CA TYR A 493 -21.91 -11.13 13.09
C TYR A 493 -23.27 -11.19 12.42
N SER A 494 -23.29 -11.29 11.12
CA SER A 494 -24.48 -11.52 10.32
C SER A 494 -24.55 -12.99 9.90
#